data_75c0d5202e1ea2066c4f5aa156dcac6d
#
_entry.id   75c0d5202e1ea2066c4f5aa156dcac6d
#
_cell.length_a   1.000
_cell.length_b   1.000
_cell.length_c   1.000
_cell.angle_alpha   90.00
_cell.angle_beta   90.00
_cell.angle_gamma   90.00
#
_symmetry.space_group_name_H-M   'P 1'
#
loop_
_entity.id
_entity.type
_entity.pdbx_description
1 polymer ?
#
loop_
_entity_poly.entity_id
_entity_poly.type
_entity_poly.pdbx_seq_one_letter_code
_entity_poly.pdbx_strand_id
1 'polypeptide(L)'
;MMTDKIRGLLKKNVVFQWLPEHDKEFAFVKSVLTSDMVVKYFDPNLPTSLLTDASKLNGLGYDLVQHDAEGRMRLIQAGLRSLCPAESNYAPIETECLAATWAMKKCRFYLYGCPEFKLVTDHQPLVGIFRKDLNEVQNRRLQRFRESVIDFSFTVIRGSA
;
A
#
# COMPACT_ATOMS: atom_id res chain seq x y z
N MET A 1 -12.84 -12.96 -3.41
CA MET A 1 -12.37 -11.84 -2.55
C MET A 1 -13.42 -11.59 -1.49
N MET A 2 -13.05 -11.27 -0.26
CA MET A 2 -13.95 -11.25 0.92
C MET A 2 -15.04 -10.17 0.96
N THR A 3 -15.13 -9.28 -0.03
CA THR A 3 -16.11 -8.18 -0.09
C THR A 3 -16.80 -8.05 -1.45
N ASP A 4 -16.86 -9.13 -2.21
CA ASP A 4 -17.30 -9.06 -3.60
C ASP A 4 -18.82 -8.80 -3.73
N LYS A 5 -19.62 -9.28 -2.78
CA LYS A 5 -21.08 -9.09 -2.80
C LYS A 5 -21.44 -7.65 -2.44
N ILE A 6 -20.86 -7.12 -1.35
CA ILE A 6 -21.04 -5.71 -0.97
C ILE A 6 -20.54 -4.78 -2.06
N ARG A 7 -19.37 -5.06 -2.66
CA ARG A 7 -18.87 -4.30 -3.83
C ARG A 7 -19.81 -4.38 -5.03
N GLY A 8 -20.50 -5.49 -5.20
CA GLY A 8 -21.50 -5.65 -6.25
C GLY A 8 -22.59 -4.59 -6.20
N LEU A 9 -22.99 -4.15 -5.00
CA LEU A 9 -24.00 -3.12 -4.79
C LEU A 9 -23.57 -1.71 -5.25
N LEU A 10 -22.26 -1.47 -5.39
CA LEU A 10 -21.70 -0.19 -5.81
C LEU A 10 -21.52 -0.07 -7.32
N LYS A 11 -21.85 -1.11 -8.07
CA LYS A 11 -21.74 -1.08 -9.54
C LYS A 11 -22.80 -0.17 -10.16
N LYS A 12 -22.39 0.54 -11.21
CA LYS A 12 -23.32 1.39 -12.00
C LYS A 12 -24.49 0.54 -12.54
N ASN A 13 -25.70 1.04 -12.42
CA ASN A 13 -26.95 0.38 -12.85
C ASN A 13 -27.38 -0.87 -12.04
N VAL A 14 -26.84 -1.09 -10.86
CA VAL A 14 -27.34 -2.10 -9.92
C VAL A 14 -28.31 -1.44 -8.94
N VAL A 15 -29.50 -2.01 -8.80
CA VAL A 15 -30.48 -1.57 -7.79
C VAL A 15 -29.92 -2.00 -6.42
N PHE A 16 -29.79 -1.03 -5.51
CA PHE A 16 -29.32 -1.32 -4.17
C PHE A 16 -30.38 -2.16 -3.43
N GLN A 17 -30.04 -3.42 -3.18
CA GLN A 17 -30.87 -4.33 -2.41
C GLN A 17 -29.98 -5.09 -1.40
N TRP A 18 -30.16 -4.79 -0.11
CA TRP A 18 -29.43 -5.46 0.96
C TRP A 18 -30.07 -6.80 1.27
N LEU A 19 -29.31 -7.88 1.15
CA LEU A 19 -29.74 -9.27 1.36
C LEU A 19 -29.00 -9.90 2.54
N PRO A 20 -29.49 -11.00 3.13
CA PRO A 20 -28.80 -11.70 4.24
C PRO A 20 -27.36 -12.12 3.95
N GLU A 21 -26.99 -12.31 2.70
CA GLU A 21 -25.63 -12.60 2.30
C GLU A 21 -24.69 -11.39 2.47
N HIS A 22 -25.20 -10.17 2.34
CA HIS A 22 -24.44 -8.94 2.62
C HIS A 22 -24.22 -8.77 4.13
N ASP A 23 -25.21 -9.16 4.96
CA ASP A 23 -25.05 -9.16 6.42
C ASP A 23 -23.93 -10.09 6.87
N LYS A 24 -23.83 -11.29 6.28
CA LYS A 24 -22.77 -12.26 6.59
C LYS A 24 -21.39 -11.71 6.23
N GLU A 25 -21.27 -11.15 5.04
CA GLU A 25 -20.01 -10.55 4.57
C GLU A 25 -19.63 -9.34 5.42
N PHE A 26 -20.58 -8.47 5.77
CA PHE A 26 -20.38 -7.31 6.62
C PHE A 26 -20.02 -7.70 8.07
N ALA A 27 -20.69 -8.70 8.64
CA ALA A 27 -20.37 -9.24 9.97
C ALA A 27 -18.95 -9.81 10.01
N PHE A 28 -18.55 -10.52 8.95
CA PHE A 28 -17.20 -11.03 8.81
C PHE A 28 -16.17 -9.89 8.77
N VAL A 29 -16.38 -8.86 7.94
CA VAL A 29 -15.49 -7.68 7.89
C VAL A 29 -15.39 -7.02 9.27
N LYS A 30 -16.52 -6.84 9.97
CA LYS A 30 -16.51 -6.30 11.33
C LYS A 30 -15.69 -7.17 12.29
N SER A 31 -15.85 -8.49 12.27
CA SER A 31 -15.11 -9.40 13.15
C SER A 31 -13.59 -9.34 12.91
N VAL A 32 -13.16 -9.19 11.65
CA VAL A 32 -11.76 -8.98 11.31
C VAL A 32 -11.27 -7.64 11.85
N LEU A 33 -12.02 -6.56 11.63
CA LEU A 33 -11.63 -5.21 12.05
C LEU A 33 -11.62 -5.02 13.58
N THR A 34 -12.42 -5.80 14.32
CA THR A 34 -12.48 -5.75 15.79
C THR A 34 -11.60 -6.78 16.48
N SER A 35 -10.88 -7.62 15.71
CA SER A 35 -9.93 -8.57 16.29
C SER A 35 -8.69 -7.85 16.86
N ASP A 36 -8.08 -8.41 17.89
CA ASP A 36 -6.85 -7.87 18.51
C ASP A 36 -5.65 -7.78 17.54
N MET A 37 -5.80 -8.31 16.35
CA MET A 37 -4.79 -8.28 15.30
C MET A 37 -4.77 -6.97 14.50
N VAL A 38 -5.79 -6.10 14.62
CA VAL A 38 -5.94 -4.92 13.76
C VAL A 38 -5.57 -3.66 14.51
N VAL A 39 -4.70 -2.90 13.88
CA VAL A 39 -4.23 -1.55 14.21
C VAL A 39 -3.71 -1.39 15.65
N LYS A 40 -2.41 -1.37 15.76
CA LYS A 40 -1.68 -1.03 16.99
C LYS A 40 -1.18 0.42 16.92
N TYR A 41 -0.88 1.00 18.09
CA TYR A 41 -0.22 2.30 18.14
C TYR A 41 1.19 2.19 17.54
N PHE A 42 1.56 3.21 16.79
CA PHE A 42 2.90 3.34 16.23
C PHE A 42 3.92 3.61 17.32
N ASP A 43 5.01 2.86 17.35
CA ASP A 43 6.16 3.07 18.23
C ASP A 43 7.39 3.46 17.38
N PRO A 44 7.94 4.67 17.53
CA PRO A 44 9.09 5.12 16.73
C PRO A 44 10.36 4.26 16.87
N ASN A 45 10.44 3.45 17.93
CA ASN A 45 11.60 2.60 18.21
C ASN A 45 11.52 1.21 17.56
N LEU A 46 10.36 0.85 17.00
CA LEU A 46 10.18 -0.47 16.38
C LEU A 46 10.55 -0.46 14.90
N PRO A 47 11.13 -1.57 14.39
CA PRO A 47 11.39 -1.74 12.97
C PRO A 47 10.10 -1.59 12.16
N THR A 48 10.13 -0.64 11.22
CA THR A 48 8.96 -0.26 10.41
C THR A 48 9.14 -0.73 8.97
N SER A 49 8.09 -1.31 8.39
CA SER A 49 8.06 -1.73 6.99
C SER A 49 6.79 -1.21 6.31
N LEU A 50 6.96 -0.72 5.10
CA LEU A 50 5.87 -0.29 4.21
C LEU A 50 5.81 -1.29 3.05
N LEU A 51 4.77 -2.13 3.05
CA LEU A 51 4.50 -3.09 1.99
C LEU A 51 3.62 -2.40 0.94
N THR A 52 3.95 -2.58 -0.33
CA THR A 52 3.19 -1.97 -1.42
C THR A 52 2.96 -2.96 -2.54
N ASP A 53 1.78 -2.90 -3.13
CA ASP A 53 1.36 -3.69 -4.28
C ASP A 53 0.55 -2.84 -5.25
N ALA A 54 0.66 -3.16 -6.53
CA ALA A 54 -0.07 -2.49 -7.60
C ALA A 54 -0.66 -3.47 -8.60
N SER A 55 -1.95 -3.34 -8.85
CA SER A 55 -2.66 -4.13 -9.83
C SER A 55 -3.52 -3.25 -10.73
N LYS A 56 -3.47 -3.49 -12.05
CA LYS A 56 -4.37 -2.79 -12.99
C LYS A 56 -5.85 -3.02 -12.71
N LEU A 57 -6.20 -4.17 -12.15
CA LEU A 57 -7.59 -4.54 -11.84
C LEU A 57 -8.02 -4.07 -10.45
N ASN A 58 -7.13 -4.16 -9.48
CA ASN A 58 -7.44 -3.93 -8.06
C ASN A 58 -6.99 -2.54 -7.57
N GLY A 59 -6.15 -1.84 -8.32
CA GLY A 59 -5.62 -0.53 -7.95
C GLY A 59 -4.30 -0.62 -7.17
N LEU A 60 -4.07 0.35 -6.30
CA LEU A 60 -2.87 0.47 -5.47
C LEU A 60 -3.21 0.12 -4.03
N GLY A 61 -2.36 -0.68 -3.41
CA GLY A 61 -2.50 -1.08 -2.01
C GLY A 61 -1.22 -0.83 -1.22
N TYR A 62 -1.37 -0.62 0.09
CA TYR A 62 -0.26 -0.63 1.02
C TYR A 62 -0.67 -1.08 2.42
N ASP A 63 0.30 -1.65 3.13
CA ASP A 63 0.25 -1.93 4.56
C ASP A 63 1.49 -1.33 5.23
N LEU A 64 1.28 -0.45 6.22
CA LEU A 64 2.31 0.01 7.13
C LEU A 64 2.32 -0.91 8.34
N VAL A 65 3.42 -1.58 8.56
CA VAL A 65 3.57 -2.57 9.64
C VAL A 65 4.81 -2.31 10.47
N GLN A 66 4.77 -2.74 11.71
CA GLN A 66 5.93 -2.81 12.60
C GLN A 66 6.11 -4.23 13.13
N HIS A 67 7.34 -4.57 13.47
CA HIS A 67 7.67 -5.85 14.09
C HIS A 67 7.96 -5.62 15.58
N ASP A 68 7.27 -6.37 16.46
CA ASP A 68 7.55 -6.33 17.89
C ASP A 68 8.83 -7.12 18.26
N ALA A 69 9.17 -7.11 19.54
CA ALA A 69 10.36 -7.80 20.03
C ALA A 69 10.34 -9.32 19.79
N GLU A 70 9.14 -9.90 19.69
CA GLU A 70 8.92 -11.31 19.38
C GLU A 70 8.85 -11.58 17.86
N GLY A 71 9.09 -10.56 17.02
CA GLY A 71 9.06 -10.66 15.57
C GLY A 71 7.64 -10.74 14.96
N ARG A 72 6.58 -10.53 15.75
CA ARG A 72 5.21 -10.53 15.26
C ARG A 72 4.91 -9.23 14.51
N MET A 73 4.28 -9.36 13.36
CA MET A 73 3.88 -8.22 12.55
C MET A 73 2.63 -7.54 13.14
N ARG A 74 2.72 -6.23 13.29
CA ARG A 74 1.65 -5.36 13.80
C ARG A 74 1.24 -4.39 12.73
N LEU A 75 -0.01 -4.41 12.33
CA LEU A 75 -0.56 -3.45 11.37
C LEU A 75 -0.74 -2.09 12.06
N ILE A 76 -0.20 -1.05 11.45
CA ILE A 76 -0.35 0.35 11.90
C ILE A 76 -1.39 1.07 11.03
N GLN A 77 -1.26 0.93 9.72
CA GLN A 77 -2.17 1.53 8.76
C GLN A 77 -2.20 0.71 7.48
N ALA A 78 -3.37 0.63 6.86
CA ALA A 78 -3.54 0.06 5.53
C ALA A 78 -4.29 1.05 4.64
N GLY A 79 -4.12 0.93 3.34
CA GLY A 79 -4.86 1.74 2.38
C GLY A 79 -4.96 1.09 1.02
N LEU A 80 -6.06 1.41 0.35
CA LEU A 80 -6.36 0.95 -1.00
C LEU A 80 -6.99 2.08 -1.80
N ARG A 81 -6.65 2.20 -3.09
CA ARG A 81 -7.38 3.04 -4.03
C ARG A 81 -7.37 2.47 -5.44
N SER A 82 -8.40 2.74 -6.19
CA SER A 82 -8.44 2.44 -7.62
C SER A 82 -7.51 3.37 -8.41
N LEU A 83 -7.06 2.91 -9.57
CA LEU A 83 -6.35 3.74 -10.55
C LEU A 83 -7.33 4.70 -11.23
N CYS A 84 -6.92 5.93 -11.46
CA CYS A 84 -7.66 6.81 -12.35
C CYS A 84 -7.43 6.40 -13.83
N PRO A 85 -8.28 6.87 -14.79
CA PRO A 85 -8.15 6.48 -16.20
C PRO A 85 -6.77 6.76 -16.81
N ALA A 86 -6.10 7.84 -16.40
CA ALA A 86 -4.75 8.14 -16.85
C ALA A 86 -3.71 7.16 -16.29
N GLU A 87 -3.84 6.76 -15.03
CA GLU A 87 -2.94 5.82 -14.36
C GLU A 87 -3.08 4.39 -14.88
N SER A 88 -4.26 4.01 -15.38
CA SER A 88 -4.51 2.68 -15.96
C SER A 88 -3.65 2.39 -17.20
N ASN A 89 -3.14 3.45 -17.85
CA ASN A 89 -2.26 3.35 -19.00
C ASN A 89 -0.77 3.33 -18.64
N TYR A 90 -0.42 3.35 -17.36
CA TYR A 90 0.97 3.32 -16.94
C TYR A 90 1.60 1.95 -17.19
N ALA A 91 2.91 1.95 -17.46
CA ALA A 91 3.67 0.72 -17.50
C ALA A 91 3.71 0.07 -16.09
N PRO A 92 3.86 -1.25 -15.97
CA PRO A 92 3.87 -1.93 -14.67
C PRO A 92 4.83 -1.30 -13.66
N ILE A 93 6.06 -1.00 -14.06
CA ILE A 93 7.05 -0.34 -13.19
C ILE A 93 6.63 1.06 -12.73
N GLU A 94 5.90 1.80 -13.57
CA GLU A 94 5.39 3.12 -13.22
C GLU A 94 4.24 3.02 -12.20
N THR A 95 3.38 2.01 -12.35
CA THR A 95 2.27 1.75 -11.44
C THR A 95 2.78 1.32 -10.06
N GLU A 96 3.78 0.45 -10.02
CA GLU A 96 4.45 0.03 -8.79
C GLU A 96 5.15 1.21 -8.08
N CYS A 97 5.88 2.02 -8.85
CA CYS A 97 6.51 3.23 -8.31
C CYS A 97 5.47 4.23 -7.78
N LEU A 98 4.33 4.37 -8.47
CA LEU A 98 3.21 5.18 -8.02
C LEU A 98 2.64 4.64 -6.70
N ALA A 99 2.46 3.32 -6.56
CA ALA A 99 1.98 2.70 -5.32
C ALA A 99 2.92 3.03 -4.16
N ALA A 100 4.22 2.81 -4.33
CA ALA A 100 5.22 3.08 -3.31
C ALA A 100 5.20 4.56 -2.87
N THR A 101 5.24 5.49 -3.83
CA THR A 101 5.30 6.92 -3.53
C THR A 101 3.98 7.46 -2.96
N TRP A 102 2.85 6.93 -3.41
CA TRP A 102 1.54 7.25 -2.84
C TRP A 102 1.42 6.74 -1.40
N ALA A 103 1.85 5.51 -1.13
CA ALA A 103 1.85 4.91 0.20
C ALA A 103 2.71 5.72 1.19
N MET A 104 3.93 6.10 0.81
CA MET A 104 4.81 6.95 1.63
C MET A 104 4.13 8.27 2.00
N LYS A 105 3.47 8.93 1.03
CA LYS A 105 2.74 10.18 1.28
C LYS A 105 1.55 9.97 2.22
N LYS A 106 0.84 8.85 2.10
CA LYS A 106 -0.28 8.50 3.01
C LYS A 106 0.19 8.21 4.42
N CYS A 107 1.35 7.57 4.55
CA CYS A 107 1.96 7.25 5.82
C CYS A 107 2.92 8.34 6.34
N ARG A 108 2.93 9.54 5.73
CA ARG A 108 3.87 10.61 6.05
C ARG A 108 3.94 10.91 7.54
N PHE A 109 2.81 10.91 8.24
CA PHE A 109 2.75 11.17 9.66
C PHE A 109 3.65 10.24 10.50
N TYR A 110 3.77 8.99 10.09
CA TYR A 110 4.57 7.98 10.76
C TYR A 110 6.01 7.91 10.23
N LEU A 111 6.20 8.11 8.93
CA LEU A 111 7.46 7.86 8.24
C LEU A 111 8.37 9.09 8.20
N TYR A 112 7.81 10.30 8.32
CA TYR A 112 8.60 11.53 8.29
C TYR A 112 9.37 11.67 9.60
N GLY A 113 10.71 11.73 9.49
CA GLY A 113 11.60 11.74 10.66
C GLY A 113 11.91 10.35 11.23
N CYS A 114 11.35 9.28 10.66
CA CYS A 114 11.79 7.92 10.97
C CYS A 114 13.26 7.75 10.50
N PRO A 115 14.16 7.23 11.34
CA PRO A 115 15.58 7.09 10.97
C PRO A 115 15.77 6.29 9.69
N GLU A 116 15.07 5.18 9.56
CA GLU A 116 15.00 4.36 8.37
C GLU A 116 13.80 3.41 8.46
N PHE A 117 13.11 3.19 7.33
CA PHE A 117 12.12 2.13 7.22
C PHE A 117 12.38 1.27 5.96
N LYS A 118 11.78 0.08 5.92
CA LYS A 118 11.89 -0.82 4.76
C LYS A 118 10.70 -0.62 3.83
N LEU A 119 10.96 -0.29 2.57
CA LEU A 119 9.97 -0.37 1.50
C LEU A 119 10.03 -1.79 0.91
N VAL A 120 8.95 -2.54 1.03
CA VAL A 120 8.83 -3.91 0.54
C VAL A 120 7.98 -3.93 -0.71
N THR A 121 8.51 -4.48 -1.81
CA THR A 121 7.82 -4.64 -3.08
C THR A 121 8.17 -6.00 -3.70
N ASP A 122 7.26 -6.62 -4.42
CA ASP A 122 7.51 -7.84 -5.18
C ASP A 122 8.16 -7.55 -6.54
N HIS A 123 8.12 -6.29 -7.00
CA HIS A 123 8.60 -5.86 -8.31
C HIS A 123 10.11 -5.59 -8.32
N GLN A 124 10.90 -6.59 -8.69
CA GLN A 124 12.37 -6.52 -8.72
C GLN A 124 12.94 -5.28 -9.44
N PRO A 125 12.44 -4.85 -10.63
CA PRO A 125 12.95 -3.65 -11.29
C PRO A 125 12.81 -2.37 -10.46
N LEU A 126 11.80 -2.27 -9.59
CA LEU A 126 11.59 -1.11 -8.73
C LEU A 126 12.72 -0.94 -7.71
N VAL A 127 13.25 -2.05 -7.19
CA VAL A 127 14.43 -2.02 -6.29
C VAL A 127 15.62 -1.36 -6.99
N GLY A 128 15.84 -1.69 -8.27
CA GLY A 128 16.89 -1.04 -9.08
C GLY A 128 16.66 0.45 -9.27
N ILE A 129 15.42 0.86 -9.54
CA ILE A 129 15.06 2.28 -9.74
C ILE A 129 15.34 3.09 -8.49
N PHE A 130 14.98 2.62 -7.30
CA PHE A 130 15.20 3.37 -6.06
C PHE A 130 16.66 3.41 -5.60
N ARG A 131 17.51 2.49 -6.06
CA ARG A 131 18.94 2.45 -5.74
C ARG A 131 19.81 3.32 -6.65
N LYS A 132 19.35 3.63 -7.86
CA LYS A 132 20.08 4.47 -8.82
C LYS A 132 20.05 5.93 -8.41
N ASP A 133 21.01 6.71 -8.87
CA ASP A 133 20.92 8.15 -8.78
C ASP A 133 19.77 8.69 -9.66
N LEU A 134 19.18 9.81 -9.24
CA LEU A 134 18.04 10.40 -9.98
C LEU A 134 18.37 10.66 -11.46
N ASN A 135 19.59 11.10 -11.74
CA ASN A 135 20.08 11.41 -13.10
C ASN A 135 20.21 10.16 -13.99
N GLU A 136 20.33 8.98 -13.40
CA GLU A 136 20.43 7.69 -14.13
C GLU A 136 19.07 7.13 -14.53
N VAL A 137 17.99 7.66 -13.98
CA VAL A 137 16.63 7.21 -14.30
C VAL A 137 16.14 7.98 -15.52
N GLN A 138 16.15 7.34 -16.70
CA GLN A 138 15.77 7.98 -17.96
C GLN A 138 14.28 8.35 -18.05
N ASN A 139 13.39 7.59 -17.37
CA ASN A 139 11.96 7.84 -17.39
C ASN A 139 11.60 9.03 -16.48
N ARG A 140 11.15 10.14 -17.09
CA ARG A 140 10.77 11.37 -16.37
C ARG A 140 9.66 11.20 -15.35
N ARG A 141 8.73 10.23 -15.55
CA ARG A 141 7.67 9.95 -14.58
C ARG A 141 8.24 9.29 -13.34
N LEU A 142 9.12 8.31 -13.49
CA LEU A 142 9.82 7.67 -12.38
C LEU A 142 10.70 8.66 -11.62
N GLN A 143 11.38 9.58 -12.33
CA GLN A 143 12.13 10.68 -11.69
C GLN A 143 11.22 11.51 -10.78
N ARG A 144 10.08 12.00 -11.30
CA ARG A 144 9.12 12.81 -10.52
C ARG A 144 8.56 12.05 -9.32
N PHE A 145 8.29 10.76 -9.45
CA PHE A 145 7.87 9.94 -8.32
C PHE A 145 8.94 9.91 -7.24
N ARG A 146 10.19 9.64 -7.59
CA ARG A 146 11.30 9.63 -6.64
C ARG A 146 11.56 10.98 -5.99
N GLU A 147 11.57 12.05 -6.77
CA GLU A 147 11.70 13.43 -6.26
C GLU A 147 10.62 13.73 -5.19
N SER A 148 9.41 13.25 -5.40
CA SER A 148 8.28 13.48 -4.49
C SER A 148 8.40 12.79 -3.13
N VAL A 149 9.38 11.92 -2.94
CA VAL A 149 9.64 11.16 -1.70
C VAL A 149 11.10 11.26 -1.25
N ILE A 150 11.83 12.25 -1.73
CA ILE A 150 13.25 12.43 -1.42
C ILE A 150 13.50 12.71 0.07
N ASP A 151 12.50 13.24 0.77
CA ASP A 151 12.57 13.56 2.20
C ASP A 151 12.46 12.32 3.11
N PHE A 152 12.20 11.15 2.55
CA PHE A 152 12.08 9.92 3.32
C PHE A 152 13.39 9.11 3.31
N SER A 153 13.77 8.59 4.48
CA SER A 153 14.91 7.69 4.63
C SER A 153 14.40 6.23 4.63
N PHE A 154 14.74 5.46 3.59
CA PHE A 154 14.28 4.08 3.47
C PHE A 154 15.23 3.21 2.65
N THR A 155 15.19 1.91 2.95
CA THR A 155 15.84 0.86 2.15
C THR A 155 14.78 0.07 1.39
N VAL A 156 15.01 -0.16 0.09
CA VAL A 156 14.10 -0.96 -0.73
C VAL A 156 14.53 -2.42 -0.73
N ILE A 157 13.61 -3.30 -0.40
CA ILE A 157 13.84 -4.75 -0.41
C ILE A 157 12.77 -5.46 -1.25
N ARG A 158 13.17 -6.56 -1.87
CA ARG A 158 12.23 -7.47 -2.51
C ARG A 158 11.63 -8.39 -1.45
N GLY A 159 10.30 -8.46 -1.39
CA GLY A 159 9.56 -9.39 -0.54
C GLY A 159 8.25 -9.76 -1.23
N SER A 160 7.66 -10.89 -0.85
CA SER A 160 6.26 -11.19 -1.12
C SER A 160 5.43 -10.56 -0.01
N ALA A 161 4.39 -9.84 -0.38
CA ALA A 161 3.36 -9.40 0.56
C ALA A 161 2.54 -10.59 1.06
#